data_da92810308a027c87aacffef34c141b2
#
_entry.id   da92810308a027c87aacffef34c141b2
#
_cell.length_a   1.000
_cell.length_b   1.000
_cell.length_c   1.000
_cell.angle_alpha   90.00
_cell.angle_beta   90.00
_cell.angle_gamma   90.00
#
_symmetry.space_group_name_H-M   'P 1'
#
loop_
_entity.id
_entity.type
_entity.pdbx_description
1 polymer ?
#
loop_
_entity_poly.entity_id
_entity_poly.type
_entity_poly.pdbx_seq_one_letter_code
_entity_poly.pdbx_strand_id
1 'polypeptide(L)'
;QCKTPEYTCITVLADKEEIGSVGVSGMQTAAFDTFMADLCEGQEVRVRQCLENSFCLSADVSAAYDPNFADVYEKRNSARLNYGVGLCKYTGSRGKSGASDASAELVAYARRIFDGNGVIWQMAELGKVDAGGGGTVAAYMANRNIDTLDAGVPVLAMHAPFEVVSKLDCYMTYRAMMAVYEN
;
A
#
# COMPACT_ATOMS: atom_id res chain seq x y z
N GLN A 1 12.15 1.18 21.42
CA GLN A 1 13.04 2.08 20.65
C GLN A 1 13.33 1.41 19.32
N CYS A 2 12.96 2.05 18.21
CA CYS A 2 13.38 1.59 16.90
C CYS A 2 14.91 1.65 16.79
N LYS A 3 15.50 0.67 16.14
CA LYS A 3 16.91 0.75 15.74
C LYS A 3 17.05 1.88 14.72
N THR A 4 18.22 2.50 14.65
CA THR A 4 18.51 3.42 13.56
C THR A 4 18.46 2.64 12.25
N PRO A 5 17.55 2.98 11.32
CA PRO A 5 17.43 2.25 10.06
C PRO A 5 18.66 2.49 9.18
N GLU A 6 18.95 1.52 8.32
CA GLU A 6 20.02 1.66 7.31
C GLU A 6 19.63 2.70 6.24
N TYR A 7 18.36 2.78 5.90
CA TYR A 7 17.83 3.69 4.90
C TYR A 7 17.05 4.84 5.53
N THR A 8 16.95 5.95 4.83
CA THR A 8 16.06 7.05 5.23
C THR A 8 14.61 6.61 5.12
N CYS A 9 13.90 6.62 6.25
CA CYS A 9 12.49 6.27 6.32
C CYS A 9 11.63 7.53 6.27
N ILE A 10 10.66 7.55 5.36
CA ILE A 10 9.71 8.65 5.18
C ILE A 10 8.30 8.10 5.34
N THR A 11 7.50 8.73 6.20
CA THR A 11 6.07 8.47 6.29
C THR A 11 5.32 9.62 5.67
N VAL A 12 4.48 9.32 4.70
CA VAL A 12 3.58 10.30 4.07
C VAL A 12 2.14 9.98 4.47
N LEU A 13 1.47 10.92 5.09
CA LEU A 13 0.04 10.85 5.33
C LEU A 13 -0.66 11.54 4.15
N ALA A 14 -1.20 10.73 3.25
CA ALA A 14 -1.83 11.22 2.03
C ALA A 14 -3.13 11.99 2.34
N ASP A 15 -3.26 13.18 1.77
CA ASP A 15 -4.48 13.97 1.80
C ASP A 15 -5.29 13.75 0.52
N LYS A 16 -6.61 13.87 0.61
CA LYS A 16 -7.54 13.84 -0.55
C LYS A 16 -7.54 12.52 -1.34
N GLU A 17 -7.15 11.43 -0.72
CA GLU A 17 -7.13 10.12 -1.40
C GLU A 17 -8.55 9.78 -1.92
N GLU A 18 -9.58 9.92 -1.11
CA GLU A 18 -10.97 9.56 -1.38
C GLU A 18 -11.64 10.39 -2.50
N ILE A 19 -11.06 11.50 -2.87
CA ILE A 19 -11.51 12.31 -4.03
C ILE A 19 -10.55 12.17 -5.22
N GLY A 20 -9.73 11.14 -5.26
CA GLY A 20 -8.80 10.84 -6.34
C GLY A 20 -7.45 11.53 -6.22
N SER A 21 -7.01 11.90 -5.03
CA SER A 21 -5.70 12.52 -4.77
C SER A 21 -5.43 13.81 -5.56
N VAL A 22 -6.46 14.53 -5.93
CA VAL A 22 -6.40 15.78 -6.70
C VAL A 22 -6.38 17.03 -5.82
N GLY A 23 -5.96 18.14 -6.38
CA GLY A 23 -5.82 19.42 -5.67
C GLY A 23 -4.53 19.52 -4.86
N VAL A 24 -4.23 20.72 -4.35
CA VAL A 24 -3.01 20.98 -3.55
C VAL A 24 -2.96 20.02 -2.36
N SER A 25 -1.83 19.45 -2.07
CA SER A 25 -1.57 18.40 -1.06
C SER A 25 -1.99 16.96 -1.43
N GLY A 26 -2.79 16.76 -2.49
CA GLY A 26 -3.08 15.42 -2.98
C GLY A 26 -1.84 14.77 -3.64
N MET A 27 -1.78 13.45 -3.68
CA MET A 27 -0.60 12.71 -4.19
C MET A 27 -0.35 12.87 -5.69
N GLN A 28 -1.30 13.42 -6.44
CA GLN A 28 -1.10 13.78 -7.86
C GLN A 28 -0.39 15.12 -8.06
N THR A 29 -0.20 15.91 -7.00
CA THR A 29 0.44 17.22 -7.09
C THR A 29 1.95 17.15 -6.93
N ALA A 30 2.62 18.25 -7.19
CA ALA A 30 4.07 18.35 -7.02
C ALA A 30 4.52 18.44 -5.54
N ALA A 31 3.61 18.41 -4.57
CA ALA A 31 3.96 18.59 -3.16
C ALA A 31 4.99 17.55 -2.66
N PHE A 32 4.77 16.28 -2.99
CA PHE A 32 5.70 15.20 -2.67
C PHE A 32 7.04 15.37 -3.41
N ASP A 33 6.99 15.73 -4.70
CA ASP A 33 8.18 15.92 -5.53
C ASP A 33 9.03 17.09 -5.01
N THR A 34 8.40 18.18 -4.58
CA THR A 34 9.07 19.33 -3.97
C THR A 34 9.74 18.93 -2.65
N PHE A 35 9.02 18.23 -1.78
CA PHE A 35 9.57 17.73 -0.52
C PHE A 35 10.82 16.85 -0.76
N MET A 36 10.74 15.93 -1.73
CA MET A 36 11.87 15.07 -2.07
C MET A 36 13.03 15.84 -2.67
N ALA A 37 12.75 16.89 -3.44
CA ALA A 37 13.79 17.75 -4.00
C ALA A 37 14.54 18.48 -2.88
N ASP A 38 13.83 19.09 -1.95
CA ASP A 38 14.43 19.80 -0.81
C ASP A 38 15.28 18.87 0.08
N LEU A 39 14.77 17.65 0.32
CA LEU A 39 15.49 16.64 1.08
C LEU A 39 16.80 16.20 0.39
N CYS A 40 16.76 16.01 -0.92
CA CYS A 40 17.89 15.56 -1.72
C CYS A 40 18.94 16.68 -1.91
N GLU A 41 18.50 17.92 -2.05
CA GLU A 41 19.41 19.08 -2.20
C GLU A 41 20.35 19.21 -1.00
N GLY A 42 19.82 19.05 0.21
CA GLY A 42 20.62 19.08 1.44
C GLY A 42 21.65 17.95 1.57
N GLN A 43 21.57 16.93 0.71
CA GLN A 43 22.47 15.76 0.72
C GLN A 43 23.28 15.60 -0.58
N GLU A 44 23.21 16.55 -1.49
CA GLU A 44 23.85 16.51 -2.81
C GLU A 44 23.47 15.27 -3.66
N VAL A 45 22.27 14.77 -3.49
CA VAL A 45 21.73 13.60 -4.19
C VAL A 45 20.76 14.06 -5.27
N ARG A 46 20.81 13.42 -6.42
CA ARG A 46 19.82 13.68 -7.49
C ARG A 46 18.47 13.05 -7.14
N VAL A 47 17.40 13.84 -7.11
CA VAL A 47 16.04 13.38 -6.80
C VAL A 47 15.66 12.11 -7.56
N ARG A 48 15.87 12.09 -8.88
CA ARG A 48 15.53 10.92 -9.71
C ARG A 48 16.23 9.64 -9.27
N GLN A 49 17.48 9.73 -8.82
CA GLN A 49 18.25 8.59 -8.30
C GLN A 49 17.73 8.15 -6.93
N CYS A 50 17.34 9.11 -6.10
CA CYS A 50 16.70 8.81 -4.81
C CYS A 50 15.39 8.05 -5.02
N LEU A 51 14.49 8.54 -5.88
CA LEU A 51 13.20 7.92 -6.17
C LEU A 51 13.38 6.51 -6.76
N GLU A 52 14.25 6.36 -7.76
CA GLU A 52 14.52 5.08 -8.43
C GLU A 52 15.12 4.02 -7.50
N ASN A 53 15.85 4.42 -6.46
CA ASN A 53 16.40 3.52 -5.45
C ASN A 53 15.54 3.41 -4.19
N SER A 54 14.32 3.93 -4.22
CA SER A 54 13.36 3.85 -3.14
C SER A 54 12.32 2.78 -3.40
N PHE A 55 11.75 2.26 -2.34
CA PHE A 55 10.51 1.49 -2.43
C PHE A 55 9.46 2.07 -1.47
N CYS A 56 8.20 1.79 -1.73
CA CYS A 56 7.08 2.27 -0.95
C CYS A 56 6.14 1.13 -0.58
N LEU A 57 5.75 1.07 0.68
CA LEU A 57 4.55 0.36 1.09
C LEU A 57 3.40 1.37 1.16
N SER A 58 2.41 1.19 0.31
CA SER A 58 1.16 1.93 0.33
C SER A 58 0.24 1.23 1.34
N ALA A 59 0.08 1.84 2.51
CA ALA A 59 -0.65 1.23 3.62
C ALA A 59 -2.15 1.60 3.57
N ASP A 60 -2.77 1.31 2.46
CA ASP A 60 -4.22 1.46 2.29
C ASP A 60 -4.95 0.20 2.79
N VAL A 61 -6.24 0.33 3.08
CA VAL A 61 -7.09 -0.81 3.42
C VAL A 61 -7.35 -1.68 2.19
N SER A 62 -7.67 -2.96 2.41
CA SER A 62 -8.02 -3.88 1.33
C SER A 62 -9.42 -4.46 1.58
N ALA A 63 -10.21 -4.66 0.53
CA ALA A 63 -11.54 -5.22 0.66
C ALA A 63 -11.49 -6.67 1.15
N ALA A 64 -12.08 -6.94 2.31
CA ALA A 64 -12.22 -8.30 2.83
C ALA A 64 -13.46 -8.97 2.21
N TYR A 65 -13.33 -10.27 1.97
CA TYR A 65 -14.43 -11.08 1.45
C TYR A 65 -15.63 -11.08 2.40
N ASP A 66 -16.78 -10.61 1.91
CA ASP A 66 -18.06 -10.67 2.60
C ASP A 66 -18.94 -11.75 1.95
N PRO A 67 -19.30 -12.80 2.68
CA PRO A 67 -20.16 -13.86 2.15
C PRO A 67 -21.58 -13.42 1.83
N ASN A 68 -22.05 -12.29 2.38
CA ASN A 68 -23.36 -11.72 2.08
C ASN A 68 -23.40 -11.05 0.69
N PHE A 69 -22.24 -10.70 0.14
CA PHE A 69 -22.07 -10.05 -1.15
C PHE A 69 -21.05 -10.78 -2.03
N ALA A 70 -21.07 -12.11 -1.99
CA ALA A 70 -20.06 -12.97 -2.60
C ALA A 70 -19.83 -12.75 -4.11
N ASP A 71 -20.83 -12.25 -4.81
CA ASP A 71 -20.80 -12.00 -6.26
C ASP A 71 -19.96 -10.79 -6.69
N VAL A 72 -19.64 -9.89 -5.75
CA VAL A 72 -18.78 -8.72 -6.03
C VAL A 72 -17.29 -9.00 -5.78
N TYR A 73 -16.94 -10.20 -5.31
CA TYR A 73 -15.58 -10.61 -4.99
C TYR A 73 -15.06 -11.71 -5.89
N GLU A 74 -13.75 -11.76 -6.09
CA GLU A 74 -13.05 -12.95 -6.54
C GLU A 74 -12.62 -13.77 -5.30
N LYS A 75 -13.38 -14.81 -5.00
CA LYS A 75 -13.25 -15.57 -3.75
C LYS A 75 -11.84 -16.11 -3.46
N ARG A 76 -11.06 -16.39 -4.52
CA ARG A 76 -9.71 -16.96 -4.41
C ARG A 76 -8.66 -15.92 -4.04
N ASN A 77 -8.90 -14.66 -4.41
CA ASN A 77 -7.94 -13.58 -4.32
C ASN A 77 -8.30 -12.53 -3.28
N SER A 78 -9.53 -12.58 -2.74
CA SER A 78 -9.97 -11.60 -1.74
C SER A 78 -9.33 -11.86 -0.38
N ALA A 79 -8.97 -10.77 0.30
CA ALA A 79 -8.52 -10.82 1.68
C ALA A 79 -9.60 -11.38 2.61
N ARG A 80 -9.21 -11.88 3.75
CA ARG A 80 -10.11 -12.38 4.81
C ARG A 80 -9.75 -11.74 6.13
N LEU A 81 -10.75 -11.45 6.95
CA LEU A 81 -10.52 -11.02 8.34
C LEU A 81 -9.81 -12.11 9.14
N ASN A 82 -8.92 -11.71 10.03
CA ASN A 82 -8.08 -12.55 10.90
C ASN A 82 -7.01 -13.36 10.15
N TYR A 83 -6.67 -12.99 8.92
CA TYR A 83 -5.58 -13.60 8.17
C TYR A 83 -4.37 -12.67 7.98
N GLY A 84 -4.35 -11.56 8.72
CA GLY A 84 -3.23 -10.63 8.72
C GLY A 84 -3.28 -9.62 7.58
N VAL A 85 -2.12 -9.02 7.30
CA VAL A 85 -1.95 -7.95 6.31
C VAL A 85 -2.29 -8.44 4.91
N GLY A 86 -3.13 -7.71 4.19
CA GLY A 86 -3.38 -7.94 2.78
C GLY A 86 -2.28 -7.34 1.91
N LEU A 87 -1.56 -8.16 1.15
CA LEU A 87 -0.62 -7.71 0.13
C LEU A 87 -1.32 -7.69 -1.22
N CYS A 88 -1.53 -6.51 -1.78
CA CYS A 88 -2.12 -6.34 -3.10
C CYS A 88 -1.02 -6.05 -4.12
N LYS A 89 -0.54 -7.09 -4.82
CA LYS A 89 0.45 -6.93 -5.88
C LYS A 89 -0.09 -6.08 -7.03
N TYR A 90 -1.37 -6.23 -7.32
CA TYR A 90 -2.06 -5.53 -8.39
C TYR A 90 -3.27 -4.78 -7.85
N THR A 91 -3.41 -3.51 -8.19
CA THR A 91 -4.59 -2.70 -7.91
C THR A 91 -5.10 -2.06 -9.21
N GLY A 92 -6.33 -1.62 -9.22
CA GLY A 92 -6.92 -0.94 -10.34
C GLY A 92 -8.41 -1.20 -10.47
N SER A 93 -9.16 -0.20 -10.92
CA SER A 93 -10.59 -0.33 -11.18
C SER A 93 -10.82 -1.09 -12.49
N ARG A 94 -11.61 -2.15 -12.43
CA ARG A 94 -11.92 -3.04 -13.55
C ARG A 94 -10.65 -3.57 -14.24
N GLY A 95 -9.57 -3.73 -13.47
CA GLY A 95 -8.29 -4.20 -13.95
C GLY A 95 -7.51 -3.23 -14.85
N LYS A 96 -7.91 -1.96 -14.98
CA LYS A 96 -7.32 -1.06 -15.99
C LYS A 96 -7.12 0.39 -15.55
N SER A 97 -8.01 0.95 -14.73
CA SER A 97 -7.97 2.38 -14.39
C SER A 97 -7.33 2.58 -13.03
N GLY A 98 -6.39 3.52 -12.94
CA GLY A 98 -5.64 3.80 -11.71
C GLY A 98 -4.83 2.59 -11.22
N ALA A 99 -4.41 1.73 -12.15
CA ALA A 99 -3.73 0.49 -11.83
C ALA A 99 -2.29 0.73 -11.36
N SER A 100 -1.86 -0.12 -10.44
CA SER A 100 -0.46 -0.31 -10.07
C SER A 100 -0.17 -1.80 -10.03
N ASP A 101 1.02 -2.18 -10.46
CA ASP A 101 1.48 -3.58 -10.46
C ASP A 101 2.88 -3.62 -9.84
N ALA A 102 2.96 -4.11 -8.60
CA ALA A 102 4.22 -4.22 -7.88
C ALA A 102 5.17 -5.21 -8.57
N SER A 103 6.47 -4.96 -8.52
CA SER A 103 7.46 -5.90 -9.01
C SER A 103 7.43 -7.21 -8.20
N ALA A 104 7.79 -8.32 -8.84
CA ALA A 104 7.92 -9.60 -8.15
C ALA A 104 9.04 -9.56 -7.09
N GLU A 105 10.06 -8.78 -7.34
CA GLU A 105 11.20 -8.54 -6.46
C GLU A 105 10.78 -7.86 -5.17
N LEU A 106 9.97 -6.79 -5.26
CA LEU A 106 9.45 -6.09 -4.08
C LEU A 106 8.49 -6.97 -3.28
N VAL A 107 7.62 -7.73 -3.95
CA VAL A 107 6.75 -8.70 -3.28
C VAL A 107 7.58 -9.74 -2.52
N ALA A 108 8.64 -10.28 -3.16
CA ALA A 108 9.53 -11.23 -2.51
C ALA A 108 10.28 -10.62 -1.32
N TYR A 109 10.71 -9.36 -1.44
CA TYR A 109 11.36 -8.60 -0.37
C TYR A 109 10.41 -8.42 0.82
N ALA A 110 9.20 -7.92 0.59
CA ALA A 110 8.19 -7.73 1.64
C ALA A 110 7.88 -9.05 2.36
N ARG A 111 7.68 -10.14 1.62
CA ARG A 111 7.45 -11.47 2.18
C ARG A 111 8.59 -11.92 3.09
N ARG A 112 9.83 -11.77 2.66
CA ARG A 112 10.99 -12.15 3.49
C ARG A 112 11.03 -11.37 4.81
N ILE A 113 10.77 -10.06 4.76
CA ILE A 113 10.72 -9.22 5.95
C ILE A 113 9.58 -9.69 6.87
N PHE A 114 8.39 -9.90 6.34
CA PHE A 114 7.23 -10.28 7.14
C PHE A 114 7.42 -11.66 7.77
N ASP A 115 7.83 -12.65 6.99
CA ASP A 115 8.08 -14.01 7.49
C ASP A 115 9.20 -14.00 8.56
N GLY A 116 10.28 -13.27 8.32
CA GLY A 116 11.41 -13.14 9.25
C GLY A 116 11.06 -12.46 10.58
N ASN A 117 10.00 -11.64 10.61
CA ASN A 117 9.53 -10.93 11.79
C ASN A 117 8.23 -11.48 12.39
N GLY A 118 7.78 -12.64 11.91
CA GLY A 118 6.56 -13.28 12.40
C GLY A 118 5.29 -12.45 12.17
N VAL A 119 5.25 -11.70 11.07
CA VAL A 119 4.05 -11.00 10.60
C VAL A 119 3.17 -11.96 9.84
N ILE A 120 1.91 -12.05 10.21
CA ILE A 120 0.91 -12.82 9.45
C ILE A 120 0.41 -11.95 8.32
N TRP A 121 0.41 -12.48 7.11
CA TRP A 121 0.02 -11.79 5.89
C TRP A 121 -0.67 -12.71 4.89
N GLN A 122 -1.36 -12.15 3.93
CA GLN A 122 -2.06 -12.86 2.86
C GLN A 122 -1.96 -12.10 1.55
N MET A 123 -2.01 -12.81 0.40
CA MET A 123 -2.21 -12.13 -0.88
C MET A 123 -3.67 -11.71 -1.02
N ALA A 124 -3.89 -10.54 -1.57
CA ALA A 124 -5.21 -9.96 -1.72
C ALA A 124 -5.37 -9.21 -3.04
N GLU A 125 -6.61 -9.03 -3.47
CA GLU A 125 -7.01 -8.13 -4.54
C GLU A 125 -8.29 -7.38 -4.16
N LEU A 126 -8.45 -6.18 -4.68
CA LEU A 126 -9.61 -5.33 -4.45
C LEU A 126 -10.75 -5.72 -5.38
N GLY A 127 -11.73 -6.48 -4.88
CA GLY A 127 -12.95 -6.81 -5.60
C GLY A 127 -12.77 -7.86 -6.70
N LYS A 128 -13.79 -7.97 -7.53
CA LYS A 128 -13.86 -8.98 -8.61
C LYS A 128 -13.04 -8.54 -9.81
N VAL A 129 -12.19 -9.43 -10.30
CA VAL A 129 -11.35 -9.20 -11.49
C VAL A 129 -12.21 -8.76 -12.68
N ASP A 130 -11.74 -7.77 -13.41
CA ASP A 130 -12.38 -7.13 -14.58
C ASP A 130 -13.73 -6.43 -14.32
N ALA A 131 -14.32 -6.59 -13.14
CA ALA A 131 -15.63 -6.01 -12.83
C ALA A 131 -15.62 -5.02 -11.68
N GLY A 132 -14.76 -5.24 -10.70
CA GLY A 132 -14.62 -4.42 -9.49
C GLY A 132 -13.22 -3.83 -9.33
N GLY A 133 -12.82 -3.66 -8.08
CA GLY A 133 -11.52 -3.13 -7.72
C GLY A 133 -11.50 -1.62 -7.55
N GLY A 134 -10.33 -1.11 -7.24
CA GLY A 134 -10.07 0.31 -7.05
C GLY A 134 -8.59 0.62 -7.22
N GLY A 135 -8.27 1.89 -7.50
CA GLY A 135 -6.92 2.40 -7.45
C GLY A 135 -6.58 2.88 -6.03
N THR A 136 -5.30 2.97 -5.74
CA THR A 136 -4.75 3.50 -4.50
C THR A 136 -3.70 4.55 -4.81
N VAL A 137 -3.15 5.19 -3.79
CA VAL A 137 -2.02 6.12 -3.97
C VAL A 137 -0.77 5.45 -4.52
N ALA A 138 -0.70 4.12 -4.50
CA ALA A 138 0.41 3.36 -5.06
C ALA A 138 0.69 3.72 -6.53
N ALA A 139 -0.33 3.91 -7.34
CA ALA A 139 -0.18 4.29 -8.74
C ALA A 139 0.61 5.61 -8.90
N TYR A 140 0.38 6.57 -8.02
CA TYR A 140 1.07 7.87 -8.08
C TYR A 140 2.52 7.79 -7.63
N MET A 141 2.83 6.91 -6.69
CA MET A 141 4.21 6.64 -6.28
C MET A 141 4.96 5.86 -7.37
N ALA A 142 4.33 4.83 -7.94
CA ALA A 142 4.89 4.05 -9.04
C ALA A 142 5.17 4.92 -10.29
N ASN A 143 4.30 5.88 -10.61
CA ASN A 143 4.50 6.83 -11.70
C ASN A 143 5.73 7.74 -11.51
N ARG A 144 6.29 7.81 -10.30
CA ARG A 144 7.53 8.51 -9.96
C ARG A 144 8.76 7.60 -9.98
N ASN A 145 8.61 6.39 -10.52
CA ASN A 145 9.65 5.37 -10.58
C ASN A 145 10.08 4.84 -9.20
N ILE A 146 9.16 4.83 -8.24
CA ILE A 146 9.34 4.19 -6.93
C ILE A 146 8.69 2.82 -7.00
N ASP A 147 9.43 1.76 -6.68
CA ASP A 147 8.83 0.42 -6.62
C ASP A 147 7.83 0.37 -5.46
N THR A 148 6.57 0.07 -5.76
CA THR A 148 5.47 0.28 -4.81
C THR A 148 4.58 -0.96 -4.69
N LEU A 149 4.25 -1.32 -3.45
CA LEU A 149 3.36 -2.43 -3.11
C LEU A 149 2.31 -1.96 -2.10
N ASP A 150 1.05 -2.28 -2.36
CA ASP A 150 0.00 -2.08 -1.36
C ASP A 150 0.03 -3.18 -0.29
N ALA A 151 -0.01 -2.75 0.97
CA ALA A 151 0.03 -3.63 2.13
C ALA A 151 -0.83 -3.06 3.27
N GLY A 152 -2.05 -3.51 3.40
CA GLY A 152 -3.00 -2.89 4.32
C GLY A 152 -3.94 -3.82 5.07
N VAL A 153 -4.80 -3.21 5.86
CA VAL A 153 -5.76 -3.92 6.73
C VAL A 153 -6.96 -4.38 5.90
N PRO A 154 -7.34 -5.67 5.96
CA PRO A 154 -8.60 -6.12 5.38
C PRO A 154 -9.80 -5.47 6.10
N VAL A 155 -10.74 -4.91 5.32
CA VAL A 155 -11.93 -4.24 5.85
C VAL A 155 -13.20 -4.77 5.19
N LEU A 156 -14.25 -4.96 5.98
CA LEU A 156 -15.60 -5.22 5.50
C LEU A 156 -16.38 -3.91 5.40
N ALA A 157 -17.29 -3.85 4.44
CA ALA A 157 -18.18 -2.72 4.22
C ALA A 157 -17.41 -1.38 3.97
N MET A 158 -16.31 -1.45 3.22
CA MET A 158 -15.52 -0.29 2.79
C MET A 158 -16.44 0.81 2.24
N HIS A 159 -16.21 2.05 2.66
CA HIS A 159 -17.01 3.25 2.34
C HIS A 159 -18.44 3.26 2.91
N ALA A 160 -18.82 2.29 3.73
CA ALA A 160 -20.09 2.32 4.43
C ALA A 160 -20.03 3.19 5.70
N PRO A 161 -21.17 3.59 6.28
CA PRO A 161 -21.20 4.29 7.55
C PRO A 161 -20.57 3.53 8.73
N PHE A 162 -20.51 2.21 8.62
CA PHE A 162 -19.84 1.34 9.59
C PHE A 162 -18.94 0.34 8.85
N GLU A 163 -17.66 0.57 8.96
CA GLU A 163 -16.63 -0.35 8.46
C GLU A 163 -16.14 -1.25 9.60
N VAL A 164 -15.79 -2.47 9.26
CA VAL A 164 -15.36 -3.45 10.26
C VAL A 164 -13.99 -4.02 9.89
N VAL A 165 -13.06 -3.96 10.84
CA VAL A 165 -11.72 -4.54 10.73
C VAL A 165 -11.44 -5.49 11.89
N SER A 166 -10.54 -6.42 11.70
CA SER A 166 -10.01 -7.24 12.79
C SER A 166 -8.92 -6.49 13.55
N LYS A 167 -8.99 -6.46 14.86
CA LYS A 167 -7.90 -5.91 15.70
C LYS A 167 -6.59 -6.67 15.53
N LEU A 168 -6.65 -7.96 15.20
CA LEU A 168 -5.45 -8.75 14.93
C LEU A 168 -4.80 -8.33 13.62
N ASP A 169 -5.59 -8.06 12.59
CA ASP A 169 -5.06 -7.61 11.30
C ASP A 169 -4.46 -6.20 11.41
N CYS A 170 -5.11 -5.30 12.18
CA CYS A 170 -4.53 -4.00 12.53
C CYS A 170 -3.19 -4.14 13.23
N TYR A 171 -3.10 -5.05 14.21
CA TYR A 171 -1.85 -5.31 14.92
C TYR A 171 -0.78 -5.90 14.01
N MET A 172 -1.14 -6.81 13.10
CA MET A 172 -0.20 -7.36 12.13
C MET A 172 0.27 -6.31 11.12
N THR A 173 -0.61 -5.39 10.71
CA THR A 173 -0.21 -4.25 9.85
C THR A 173 0.77 -3.32 10.57
N TYR A 174 0.52 -3.00 11.83
CA TYR A 174 1.50 -2.26 12.65
C TYR A 174 2.84 -2.99 12.70
N ARG A 175 2.85 -4.29 12.95
CA ARG A 175 4.08 -5.09 12.96
C ARG A 175 4.78 -5.15 11.61
N ALA A 176 4.02 -5.19 10.52
CA ALA A 176 4.56 -5.16 9.16
C ALA A 176 5.31 -3.84 8.89
N MET A 177 4.71 -2.70 9.25
CA MET A 177 5.35 -1.39 9.12
C MET A 177 6.63 -1.29 9.97
N MET A 178 6.55 -1.74 11.23
CA MET A 178 7.74 -1.77 12.11
C MET A 178 8.85 -2.64 11.52
N ALA A 179 8.51 -3.82 11.01
CA ALA A 179 9.49 -4.72 10.40
C ALA A 179 10.19 -4.10 9.19
N VAL A 180 9.47 -3.31 8.39
CA VAL A 180 10.07 -2.60 7.25
C VAL A 180 10.97 -1.46 7.70
N TYR A 181 10.59 -0.71 8.73
CA TYR A 181 11.42 0.38 9.26
C TYR A 181 12.68 -0.10 9.99
N GLU A 182 12.68 -1.32 10.51
CA GLU A 182 13.79 -1.88 11.27
C GLU A 182 14.75 -2.74 10.45
N ASN A 183 14.39 -3.02 9.20
CA ASN A 183 15.17 -3.87 8.28
C ASN A 183 15.93 -3.00 7.27
#